data_948c8e4260f49ce02d69127b55ba912d
#
_entry.id   948c8e4260f49ce02d69127b55ba912d
#
_cell.length_a   1.000
_cell.length_b   1.000
_cell.length_c   1.000
_cell.angle_alpha   90.00
_cell.angle_beta   90.00
_cell.angle_gamma   90.00
#
_symmetry.space_group_name_H-M   'P 1'
#
loop_
_entity.id
_entity.type
_entity.pdbx_description
1 polymer ?
#
loop_
_entity_poly.entity_id
_entity_poly.type
_entity_poly.pdbx_seq_one_letter_code
_entity_poly.pdbx_strand_id
1 'polypeptide(L)'
;MLPRILGQVALALATLLFALPGHANAILDAAGVKAAIARGAIVWDVRAAPLYRKGHIPGAVSIGDAGSVLRNPVTEDFIDKAQVEKILGNAGIDPAREVVVYADRGNPYAYFGRFTIQYFGGRNVSVFHDGIDGWQEAGNPLETADAKRPAVTLKLTEHPQLVASTEDMVRLAKHGDVQIIDARTAGEFLGNDVRAIRGGNIPGSVNIPYEQNWKDPETNAKLSRRQVPDNKGAGLAGSDALKSLYAKLDPNKETVVYCQSGVRAAETAAVLETLGFNKVKVYDSSWLGYAARLDAPVERETFFNVGAMNGRLASMQRKIEELEAMINDLHSSHTAKLACPAGKVC
;
A
#
# COMPACT_ATOMS: atom_id res chain seq x y z
N MET A 1 -36.83 67.06 38.01
CA MET A 1 -35.47 66.50 37.82
C MET A 1 -35.59 64.99 37.86
N LEU A 2 -35.59 64.33 36.70
CA LEU A 2 -35.54 62.87 36.58
C LEU A 2 -34.14 62.48 36.12
N PRO A 3 -33.46 61.46 36.73
CA PRO A 3 -32.21 60.93 36.20
C PRO A 3 -32.51 59.91 35.11
N ARG A 4 -31.81 60.07 33.97
CA ARG A 4 -31.73 59.09 32.87
C ARG A 4 -30.83 57.91 33.27
N ILE A 5 -31.41 56.74 33.30
CA ILE A 5 -30.66 55.51 33.43
C ILE A 5 -30.29 55.06 31.98
N LEU A 6 -28.99 55.15 31.63
CA LEU A 6 -28.43 54.47 30.39
C LEU A 6 -28.18 53.01 30.69
N GLY A 7 -29.00 52.17 30.12
CA GLY A 7 -28.72 50.73 30.10
C GLY A 7 -27.67 50.40 29.01
N GLN A 8 -26.50 49.92 29.40
CA GLN A 8 -25.52 49.35 28.48
C GLN A 8 -25.91 47.90 28.16
N VAL A 9 -26.33 47.67 26.91
CA VAL A 9 -26.51 46.31 26.36
C VAL A 9 -25.15 45.84 25.87
N ALA A 10 -24.53 44.93 26.62
CA ALA A 10 -23.32 44.24 26.18
C ALA A 10 -23.71 43.13 25.19
N LEU A 11 -23.42 43.34 23.91
CA LEU A 11 -23.58 42.36 22.85
C LEU A 11 -22.40 41.38 22.93
N ALA A 12 -22.60 40.20 23.50
CA ALA A 12 -21.62 39.12 23.48
C ALA A 12 -21.58 38.49 22.09
N LEU A 13 -20.56 38.84 21.30
CA LEU A 13 -20.26 38.17 20.04
C LEU A 13 -19.68 36.79 20.36
N ALA A 14 -20.49 35.75 20.29
CA ALA A 14 -20.01 34.38 20.30
C ALA A 14 -19.32 34.08 18.94
N THR A 15 -18.00 34.19 18.90
CA THR A 15 -17.21 33.71 17.78
C THR A 15 -17.30 32.18 17.74
N LEU A 16 -18.18 31.65 16.89
CA LEU A 16 -18.12 30.26 16.49
C LEU A 16 -16.79 30.06 15.71
N LEU A 17 -15.79 29.55 16.38
CA LEU A 17 -14.63 28.98 15.73
C LEU A 17 -15.13 27.74 14.98
N PHE A 18 -15.46 27.90 13.70
CA PHE A 18 -15.49 26.77 12.78
C PHE A 18 -14.07 26.22 12.71
N ALA A 19 -13.80 25.13 13.44
CA ALA A 19 -12.65 24.31 13.21
C ALA A 19 -12.74 23.84 11.75
N LEU A 20 -11.86 24.36 10.90
CA LEU A 20 -11.64 23.80 9.57
C LEU A 20 -11.39 22.30 9.78
N PRO A 21 -12.02 21.40 9.02
CA PRO A 21 -11.72 19.99 9.14
C PRO A 21 -10.21 19.84 8.87
N GLY A 22 -9.44 19.61 9.93
CA GLY A 22 -8.04 19.27 9.81
C GLY A 22 -7.97 18.04 8.91
N HIS A 23 -7.11 18.07 7.91
CA HIS A 23 -6.83 16.88 7.12
C HIS A 23 -6.43 15.78 8.11
N ALA A 24 -7.15 14.66 8.11
CA ALA A 24 -6.81 13.53 8.94
C ALA A 24 -5.33 13.19 8.68
N ASN A 25 -4.57 12.93 9.74
CA ASN A 25 -3.18 12.54 9.60
C ASN A 25 -3.14 11.32 8.69
N ALA A 26 -2.50 11.43 7.53
CA ALA A 26 -2.48 10.36 6.53
C ALA A 26 -1.91 9.06 7.10
N ILE A 27 -1.00 9.17 8.07
CA ILE A 27 -0.31 8.04 8.69
C ILE A 27 -0.46 8.15 10.21
N LEU A 28 -0.95 7.10 10.86
CA LEU A 28 -1.17 7.02 12.30
C LEU A 28 -0.15 6.10 12.97
N ASP A 29 0.13 6.37 14.23
CA ASP A 29 0.75 5.44 15.17
C ASP A 29 -0.33 4.60 15.91
N ALA A 30 0.09 3.66 16.76
CA ALA A 30 -0.83 2.80 17.51
C ALA A 30 -1.78 3.58 18.44
N ALA A 31 -1.33 4.71 19.00
CA ALA A 31 -2.18 5.58 19.83
C ALA A 31 -3.26 6.27 18.99
N GLY A 32 -2.89 6.77 17.81
CA GLY A 32 -3.81 7.34 16.83
C GLY A 32 -4.87 6.34 16.36
N VAL A 33 -4.47 5.08 16.12
CA VAL A 33 -5.41 3.99 15.77
C VAL A 33 -6.39 3.73 16.90
N LYS A 34 -5.94 3.64 18.16
CA LYS A 34 -6.83 3.50 19.32
C LYS A 34 -7.83 4.65 19.42
N ALA A 35 -7.35 5.87 19.23
CA ALA A 35 -8.22 7.06 19.26
C ALA A 35 -9.27 7.02 18.12
N ALA A 36 -8.88 6.58 16.92
CA ALA A 36 -9.80 6.40 15.79
C ALA A 36 -10.86 5.32 16.09
N ILE A 37 -10.45 4.17 16.64
CA ILE A 37 -11.37 3.10 17.08
C ILE A 37 -12.38 3.64 18.11
N ALA A 38 -11.90 4.42 19.08
CA ALA A 38 -12.78 5.03 20.11
C ALA A 38 -13.80 6.00 19.51
N ARG A 39 -13.51 6.64 18.38
CA ARG A 39 -14.46 7.48 17.62
C ARG A 39 -15.39 6.67 16.71
N GLY A 40 -15.22 5.34 16.63
CA GLY A 40 -16.03 4.47 15.80
C GLY A 40 -15.52 4.34 14.35
N ALA A 41 -14.24 4.57 14.11
CA ALA A 41 -13.61 4.34 12.81
C ALA A 41 -13.77 2.88 12.37
N ILE A 42 -13.85 2.68 11.07
CA ILE A 42 -13.76 1.35 10.45
C ILE A 42 -12.29 1.00 10.36
N VAL A 43 -11.88 -0.10 10.98
CA VAL A 43 -10.52 -0.65 10.83
C VAL A 43 -10.55 -1.72 9.76
N TRP A 44 -9.73 -1.55 8.73
CA TRP A 44 -9.68 -2.45 7.57
C TRP A 44 -8.32 -3.13 7.49
N ASP A 45 -8.32 -4.45 7.66
CA ASP A 45 -7.16 -5.32 7.44
C ASP A 45 -7.14 -5.75 5.96
N VAL A 46 -6.10 -5.32 5.24
CA VAL A 46 -5.96 -5.61 3.81
C VAL A 46 -5.14 -6.85 3.51
N ARG A 47 -4.70 -7.58 4.53
CA ARG A 47 -3.91 -8.81 4.39
C ARG A 47 -4.76 -9.97 3.88
N ALA A 48 -4.08 -11.00 3.37
CA ALA A 48 -4.73 -12.24 2.98
C ALA A 48 -5.52 -12.87 4.15
N ALA A 49 -6.65 -13.48 3.85
CA ALA A 49 -7.56 -14.05 4.84
C ALA A 49 -6.91 -15.03 5.85
N PRO A 50 -5.92 -15.86 5.51
CA PRO A 50 -5.22 -16.68 6.50
C PRO A 50 -4.45 -15.87 7.55
N LEU A 51 -3.86 -14.71 7.16
CA LEU A 51 -3.15 -13.82 8.09
C LEU A 51 -4.13 -13.09 9.01
N TYR A 52 -5.25 -12.60 8.47
CA TYR A 52 -6.33 -12.00 9.25
C TYR A 52 -6.85 -12.98 10.31
N ARG A 53 -7.18 -14.22 9.95
CA ARG A 53 -7.67 -15.25 10.89
C ARG A 53 -6.63 -15.69 11.92
N LYS A 54 -5.33 -15.55 11.61
CA LYS A 54 -4.25 -15.82 12.58
C LYS A 54 -4.22 -14.79 13.72
N GLY A 55 -4.67 -13.58 13.44
CA GLY A 55 -4.78 -12.49 14.40
C GLY A 55 -4.91 -11.13 13.70
N HIS A 56 -5.82 -10.31 14.19
CA HIS A 56 -6.10 -8.97 13.66
C HIS A 56 -6.43 -7.98 14.79
N ILE A 57 -6.41 -6.68 14.49
CA ILE A 57 -6.80 -5.63 15.43
C ILE A 57 -8.28 -5.82 15.78
N PRO A 58 -8.67 -5.78 17.09
CA PRO A 58 -10.05 -6.00 17.52
C PRO A 58 -11.06 -5.17 16.73
N GLY A 59 -12.10 -5.83 16.21
CA GLY A 59 -13.15 -5.22 15.40
C GLY A 59 -12.74 -4.83 13.96
N ALA A 60 -11.52 -5.15 13.53
CA ALA A 60 -11.11 -4.96 12.15
C ALA A 60 -11.87 -5.90 11.21
N VAL A 61 -12.28 -5.38 10.06
CA VAL A 61 -12.90 -6.16 8.97
C VAL A 61 -11.88 -6.45 7.87
N SER A 62 -12.12 -7.51 7.10
CA SER A 62 -11.27 -7.89 5.96
C SER A 62 -12.13 -8.30 4.77
N ILE A 63 -11.62 -8.03 3.58
CA ILE A 63 -12.13 -8.55 2.31
C ILE A 63 -11.20 -9.62 1.72
N GLY A 64 -10.20 -10.05 2.49
CA GLY A 64 -9.05 -10.82 2.02
C GLY A 64 -7.96 -9.91 1.47
N ASP A 65 -7.06 -10.47 0.67
CA ASP A 65 -5.99 -9.72 0.00
C ASP A 65 -6.58 -8.63 -0.92
N ALA A 66 -6.54 -7.38 -0.45
CA ALA A 66 -7.12 -6.26 -1.17
C ALA A 66 -6.50 -6.05 -2.55
N GLY A 67 -5.20 -6.37 -2.69
CA GLY A 67 -4.50 -6.30 -3.96
C GLY A 67 -5.03 -7.27 -5.00
N SER A 68 -5.43 -8.47 -4.58
CA SER A 68 -6.02 -9.48 -5.48
C SER A 68 -7.52 -9.28 -5.69
N VAL A 69 -8.22 -8.79 -4.65
CA VAL A 69 -9.70 -8.71 -4.66
C VAL A 69 -10.20 -7.47 -5.43
N LEU A 70 -9.46 -6.36 -5.35
CA LEU A 70 -9.88 -5.07 -5.94
C LEU A 70 -9.21 -4.74 -7.26
N ARG A 71 -8.37 -5.62 -7.78
CA ARG A 71 -7.62 -5.38 -9.03
C ARG A 71 -7.92 -6.42 -10.09
N ASN A 72 -7.89 -5.99 -11.33
CA ASN A 72 -7.92 -6.89 -12.47
C ASN A 72 -6.62 -7.70 -12.51
N PRO A 73 -6.66 -9.04 -12.59
CA PRO A 73 -5.45 -9.86 -12.51
C PRO A 73 -4.52 -9.73 -13.74
N VAL A 74 -4.97 -9.09 -14.82
CA VAL A 74 -4.19 -8.92 -16.06
C VAL A 74 -3.60 -7.52 -16.15
N THR A 75 -4.41 -6.49 -15.93
CA THR A 75 -3.99 -5.08 -16.07
C THR A 75 -3.49 -4.47 -14.76
N GLU A 76 -3.81 -5.10 -13.64
CA GLU A 76 -3.59 -4.58 -12.28
C GLU A 76 -4.23 -3.21 -12.01
N ASP A 77 -5.16 -2.76 -12.85
CA ASP A 77 -6.03 -1.62 -12.57
C ASP A 77 -7.18 -2.03 -11.64
N PHE A 78 -7.92 -1.07 -11.11
CA PHE A 78 -9.14 -1.37 -10.34
C PHE A 78 -10.13 -2.20 -11.16
N ILE A 79 -10.80 -3.13 -10.49
CA ILE A 79 -11.99 -3.80 -11.04
C ILE A 79 -13.12 -2.79 -11.21
N ASP A 80 -14.18 -3.19 -11.92
CA ASP A 80 -15.35 -2.35 -12.14
C ASP A 80 -15.91 -1.78 -10.81
N LYS A 81 -16.26 -0.49 -10.83
CA LYS A 81 -16.79 0.25 -9.67
C LYS A 81 -17.96 -0.45 -9.00
N ALA A 82 -18.90 -1.03 -9.77
CA ALA A 82 -20.02 -1.74 -9.21
C ALA A 82 -19.60 -3.00 -8.41
N GLN A 83 -18.50 -3.63 -8.80
CA GLN A 83 -17.92 -4.74 -8.04
C GLN A 83 -17.25 -4.23 -6.75
N VAL A 84 -16.54 -3.10 -6.81
CA VAL A 84 -15.96 -2.46 -5.62
C VAL A 84 -17.07 -2.07 -4.63
N GLU A 85 -18.16 -1.45 -5.08
CA GLU A 85 -19.34 -1.12 -4.28
C GLU A 85 -19.89 -2.34 -3.54
N LYS A 86 -20.03 -3.46 -4.23
CA LYS A 86 -20.52 -4.71 -3.65
C LYS A 86 -19.55 -5.29 -2.63
N ILE A 87 -18.26 -5.33 -2.94
CA ILE A 87 -17.24 -5.93 -2.08
C ILE A 87 -17.10 -5.13 -0.79
N LEU A 88 -16.86 -3.82 -0.88
CA LEU A 88 -16.72 -2.94 0.29
C LEU A 88 -18.03 -2.87 1.09
N GLY A 89 -19.17 -2.75 0.39
CA GLY A 89 -20.48 -2.70 1.01
C GLY A 89 -20.81 -3.95 1.83
N ASN A 90 -20.55 -5.14 1.29
CA ASN A 90 -20.76 -6.40 2.01
C ASN A 90 -19.90 -6.52 3.27
N ALA A 91 -18.70 -5.96 3.26
CA ALA A 91 -17.80 -5.91 4.42
C ALA A 91 -18.15 -4.79 5.41
N GLY A 92 -19.14 -3.94 5.11
CA GLY A 92 -19.49 -2.76 5.91
C GLY A 92 -18.40 -1.68 5.91
N ILE A 93 -17.56 -1.65 4.85
CA ILE A 93 -16.52 -0.62 4.65
C ILE A 93 -17.16 0.52 3.87
N ASP A 94 -17.53 1.59 4.58
CA ASP A 94 -18.15 2.78 4.01
C ASP A 94 -17.11 3.90 3.88
N PRO A 95 -16.72 4.31 2.66
CA PRO A 95 -15.78 5.40 2.44
C PRO A 95 -16.22 6.76 2.97
N ALA A 96 -17.50 6.97 3.22
CA ALA A 96 -18.01 8.20 3.81
C ALA A 96 -17.68 8.33 5.31
N ARG A 97 -17.24 7.25 5.96
CA ARG A 97 -16.87 7.21 7.37
C ARG A 97 -15.36 7.37 7.56
N GLU A 98 -14.94 7.53 8.83
CA GLU A 98 -13.52 7.40 9.19
C GLU A 98 -13.06 5.97 8.98
N VAL A 99 -11.98 5.78 8.21
CA VAL A 99 -11.40 4.47 7.92
C VAL A 99 -9.92 4.48 8.30
N VAL A 100 -9.47 3.44 9.00
CA VAL A 100 -8.06 3.17 9.25
C VAL A 100 -7.68 1.87 8.54
N VAL A 101 -6.70 1.94 7.65
CA VAL A 101 -6.23 0.79 6.87
C VAL A 101 -4.91 0.31 7.43
N TYR A 102 -4.72 -0.99 7.54
CA TYR A 102 -3.44 -1.56 7.95
C TYR A 102 -3.15 -2.91 7.28
N ALA A 103 -1.87 -3.27 7.32
CA ALA A 103 -1.35 -4.58 6.93
C ALA A 103 -0.24 -5.01 7.92
N ASP A 104 0.79 -5.72 7.46
CA ASP A 104 2.04 -5.88 8.19
C ASP A 104 2.86 -4.58 8.07
N ARG A 105 3.86 -4.36 8.96
CA ARG A 105 4.69 -3.15 8.93
C ARG A 105 5.37 -2.95 7.58
N GLY A 106 5.28 -1.72 7.06
CA GLY A 106 5.91 -1.34 5.79
C GLY A 106 5.25 -1.95 4.55
N ASN A 107 4.13 -2.63 4.70
CA ASN A 107 3.45 -3.25 3.57
C ASN A 107 2.67 -2.20 2.77
N PRO A 108 3.03 -1.92 1.50
CA PRO A 108 2.43 -0.86 0.71
C PRO A 108 0.95 -1.11 0.35
N TYR A 109 0.44 -2.32 0.52
CA TYR A 109 -0.99 -2.59 0.32
C TYR A 109 -1.89 -1.86 1.33
N ALA A 110 -1.40 -1.51 2.53
CA ALA A 110 -2.13 -0.62 3.44
C ALA A 110 -2.38 0.75 2.81
N TYR A 111 -1.40 1.28 2.11
CA TYR A 111 -1.50 2.55 1.39
C TYR A 111 -2.37 2.45 0.13
N PHE A 112 -2.31 1.32 -0.57
CA PHE A 112 -3.24 1.03 -1.66
C PHE A 112 -4.69 1.00 -1.15
N GLY A 113 -4.95 0.38 0.01
CA GLY A 113 -6.27 0.41 0.64
C GLY A 113 -6.72 1.84 0.97
N ARG A 114 -5.82 2.68 1.52
CA ARG A 114 -6.10 4.11 1.74
C ARG A 114 -6.43 4.82 0.42
N PHE A 115 -5.60 4.65 -0.59
CA PHE A 115 -5.81 5.23 -1.90
C PHE A 115 -7.14 4.78 -2.53
N THR A 116 -7.51 3.50 -2.37
CA THR A 116 -8.82 2.99 -2.79
C THR A 116 -9.96 3.78 -2.15
N ILE A 117 -9.94 3.97 -0.82
CA ILE A 117 -10.97 4.75 -0.13
C ILE A 117 -11.03 6.19 -0.66
N GLN A 118 -9.88 6.84 -0.85
CA GLN A 118 -9.81 8.21 -1.39
C GLN A 118 -10.34 8.29 -2.82
N TYR A 119 -9.91 7.38 -3.68
CA TYR A 119 -10.32 7.35 -5.09
C TYR A 119 -11.83 7.16 -5.24
N PHE A 120 -12.44 6.37 -4.36
CA PHE A 120 -13.88 6.14 -4.34
C PHE A 120 -14.68 7.09 -3.42
N GLY A 121 -14.12 8.24 -3.06
CA GLY A 121 -14.85 9.37 -2.47
C GLY A 121 -14.66 9.58 -0.97
N GLY A 122 -13.89 8.72 -0.30
CA GLY A 122 -13.60 8.88 1.13
C GLY A 122 -12.60 10.01 1.39
N ARG A 123 -12.87 10.81 2.43
CA ARG A 123 -12.04 11.97 2.80
C ARG A 123 -11.32 11.79 4.13
N ASN A 124 -11.82 10.91 4.98
CA ASN A 124 -11.28 10.66 6.31
C ASN A 124 -10.70 9.25 6.38
N VAL A 125 -9.53 9.07 5.78
CA VAL A 125 -8.86 7.77 5.75
C VAL A 125 -7.38 7.91 6.08
N SER A 126 -6.91 7.04 6.97
CA SER A 126 -5.52 6.99 7.43
C SER A 126 -4.94 5.58 7.28
N VAL A 127 -3.62 5.50 7.23
CA VAL A 127 -2.87 4.24 7.28
C VAL A 127 -2.22 4.07 8.64
N PHE A 128 -2.23 2.87 9.16
CA PHE A 128 -1.34 2.46 10.24
C PHE A 128 -0.13 1.76 9.65
N HIS A 129 0.97 2.51 9.45
CA HIS A 129 2.17 2.02 8.77
C HIS A 129 2.86 0.87 9.50
N ASP A 130 2.95 0.95 10.84
CA ASP A 130 3.53 -0.13 11.65
C ASP A 130 2.62 -1.36 11.74
N GLY A 131 1.37 -1.25 11.31
CA GLY A 131 0.44 -2.34 11.11
C GLY A 131 0.26 -3.26 12.31
N ILE A 132 0.03 -4.54 12.02
CA ILE A 132 -0.19 -5.54 13.06
C ILE A 132 1.04 -5.70 13.97
N ASP A 133 2.24 -5.54 13.44
CA ASP A 133 3.49 -5.65 14.19
C ASP A 133 3.58 -4.53 15.24
N GLY A 134 3.34 -3.27 14.83
CA GLY A 134 3.34 -2.13 15.74
C GLY A 134 2.19 -2.18 16.76
N TRP A 135 1.05 -2.76 16.39
CA TRP A 135 -0.06 -2.96 17.32
C TRP A 135 0.32 -3.91 18.46
N GLN A 136 0.95 -5.05 18.12
CA GLN A 136 1.44 -6.03 19.10
C GLN A 136 2.60 -5.48 19.94
N GLU A 137 3.55 -4.78 19.33
CA GLU A 137 4.68 -4.15 20.05
C GLU A 137 4.21 -3.12 21.06
N ALA A 138 3.10 -2.43 20.79
CA ALA A 138 2.46 -1.51 21.73
C ALA A 138 1.67 -2.23 22.86
N GLY A 139 1.77 -3.56 22.95
CA GLY A 139 1.12 -4.38 23.99
C GLY A 139 -0.39 -4.53 23.82
N ASN A 140 -0.92 -4.33 22.61
CA ASN A 140 -2.35 -4.41 22.37
C ASN A 140 -2.78 -5.84 22.02
N PRO A 141 -4.02 -6.24 22.40
CA PRO A 141 -4.55 -7.57 22.11
C PRO A 141 -4.87 -7.74 20.63
N LEU A 142 -4.91 -8.99 20.19
CA LEU A 142 -5.44 -9.42 18.90
C LEU A 142 -6.75 -10.18 19.08
N GLU A 143 -7.58 -10.16 18.03
CA GLU A 143 -8.73 -11.04 17.83
C GLU A 143 -8.46 -12.05 16.71
N THR A 144 -9.12 -13.21 16.78
CA THR A 144 -9.11 -14.26 15.74
C THR A 144 -10.50 -14.55 15.19
N ALA A 145 -11.55 -14.09 15.89
CA ALA A 145 -12.92 -14.24 15.45
C ALA A 145 -13.26 -13.18 14.39
N ASP A 146 -13.83 -13.62 13.27
CA ASP A 146 -14.21 -12.70 12.19
C ASP A 146 -15.12 -11.58 12.70
N ALA A 147 -14.67 -10.35 12.61
CA ALA A 147 -15.48 -9.18 12.93
C ALA A 147 -16.60 -9.04 11.89
N LYS A 148 -17.82 -8.83 12.39
CA LYS A 148 -19.00 -8.64 11.52
C LYS A 148 -19.50 -7.20 11.67
N ARG A 149 -19.54 -6.49 10.54
CA ARG A 149 -20.23 -5.22 10.43
C ARG A 149 -21.49 -5.39 9.59
N PRO A 150 -22.57 -4.64 9.86
CA PRO A 150 -23.71 -4.61 8.96
C PRO A 150 -23.30 -4.22 7.55
N ALA A 151 -23.78 -4.96 6.55
CA ALA A 151 -23.57 -4.59 5.16
C ALA A 151 -24.24 -3.23 4.88
N VAL A 152 -23.64 -2.46 3.99
CA VAL A 152 -24.13 -1.15 3.55
C VAL A 152 -24.27 -1.14 2.03
N THR A 153 -25.29 -0.48 1.53
CA THR A 153 -25.43 -0.23 0.09
C THR A 153 -24.62 1.02 -0.25
N LEU A 154 -23.58 0.84 -1.05
CA LEU A 154 -22.69 1.93 -1.47
C LEU A 154 -23.10 2.46 -2.83
N LYS A 155 -22.88 3.78 -3.01
CA LYS A 155 -22.88 4.46 -4.31
C LYS A 155 -21.61 5.30 -4.35
N LEU A 156 -20.55 4.74 -4.90
CA LEU A 156 -19.23 5.33 -4.92
C LEU A 156 -19.09 6.43 -5.98
N THR A 157 -18.27 7.42 -5.69
CA THR A 157 -17.90 8.48 -6.63
C THR A 157 -16.41 8.40 -6.89
N GLU A 158 -16.03 8.21 -8.14
CA GLU A 158 -14.62 8.21 -8.53
C GLU A 158 -14.04 9.61 -8.51
N HIS A 159 -12.79 9.71 -8.08
CA HIS A 159 -12.00 10.94 -8.03
C HIS A 159 -10.82 10.88 -9.00
N PRO A 160 -11.05 10.99 -10.34
CA PRO A 160 -10.01 10.84 -11.35
C PRO A 160 -8.89 11.88 -11.23
N GLN A 161 -9.12 13.01 -10.54
CA GLN A 161 -8.09 14.00 -10.28
C GLN A 161 -6.94 13.50 -9.39
N LEU A 162 -7.12 12.39 -8.69
CA LEU A 162 -6.08 11.73 -7.88
C LEU A 162 -5.19 10.79 -8.71
N VAL A 163 -5.55 10.54 -9.94
CA VAL A 163 -4.88 9.59 -10.85
C VAL A 163 -4.30 10.33 -12.05
N ALA A 164 -3.15 9.88 -12.52
CA ALA A 164 -2.67 10.17 -13.87
C ALA A 164 -2.97 8.98 -14.77
N SER A 165 -3.51 9.21 -15.96
CA SER A 165 -3.73 8.18 -16.97
C SER A 165 -2.44 7.83 -17.72
N THR A 166 -2.44 6.72 -18.44
CA THR A 166 -1.33 6.34 -19.33
C THR A 166 -1.12 7.41 -20.41
N GLU A 167 -2.20 7.98 -20.96
CA GLU A 167 -2.14 9.07 -21.94
C GLU A 167 -1.50 10.33 -21.34
N ASP A 168 -1.85 10.69 -20.10
CA ASP A 168 -1.20 11.79 -19.40
C ASP A 168 0.29 11.53 -19.26
N MET A 169 0.70 10.34 -18.83
CA MET A 169 2.11 10.02 -18.64
C MET A 169 2.91 10.04 -19.94
N VAL A 170 2.33 9.56 -21.06
CA VAL A 170 2.98 9.66 -22.38
C VAL A 170 3.16 11.12 -22.81
N ARG A 171 2.20 11.99 -22.51
CA ARG A 171 2.27 13.43 -22.78
C ARG A 171 3.32 14.11 -21.87
N LEU A 172 3.28 13.83 -20.56
CA LEU A 172 4.17 14.43 -19.58
C LEU A 172 5.64 14.03 -19.79
N ALA A 173 5.90 12.79 -20.21
CA ALA A 173 7.23 12.33 -20.57
C ALA A 173 7.88 13.12 -21.72
N LYS A 174 7.08 13.81 -22.55
CA LYS A 174 7.54 14.62 -23.67
C LYS A 174 7.74 16.10 -23.31
N HIS A 175 7.03 16.61 -22.30
CA HIS A 175 6.95 18.05 -22.01
C HIS A 175 7.66 18.48 -20.72
N GLY A 176 7.86 17.59 -19.74
CA GLY A 176 8.67 17.85 -18.54
C GLY A 176 8.09 18.87 -17.54
N ASP A 177 6.79 19.17 -17.59
CA ASP A 177 6.18 20.24 -16.79
C ASP A 177 5.87 19.83 -15.33
N VAL A 178 5.93 18.53 -15.02
CA VAL A 178 5.62 17.96 -13.71
C VAL A 178 6.81 17.22 -13.12
N GLN A 179 6.77 16.97 -11.84
CA GLN A 179 7.71 16.10 -11.15
C GLN A 179 7.21 14.65 -11.27
N ILE A 180 8.06 13.75 -11.74
CA ILE A 180 7.72 12.34 -11.88
C ILE A 180 8.65 11.54 -10.97
N ILE A 181 8.07 10.75 -10.05
CA ILE A 181 8.82 9.88 -9.15
C ILE A 181 8.57 8.42 -9.54
N ASP A 182 9.67 7.71 -9.78
CA ASP A 182 9.66 6.24 -9.90
C ASP A 182 9.94 5.63 -8.52
N ALA A 183 8.92 5.04 -7.91
CA ALA A 183 9.00 4.40 -6.60
C ALA A 183 9.45 2.93 -6.68
N ARG A 184 9.89 2.45 -7.85
CA ARG A 184 10.44 1.10 -8.04
C ARG A 184 11.89 1.01 -7.57
N THR A 185 12.39 -0.20 -7.48
CA THR A 185 13.81 -0.44 -7.19
C THR A 185 14.73 0.18 -8.25
N ALA A 186 15.98 0.45 -7.89
CA ALA A 186 16.98 0.94 -8.83
C ALA A 186 17.19 -0.05 -10.01
N GLY A 187 17.08 -1.36 -9.75
CA GLY A 187 17.19 -2.38 -10.80
C GLY A 187 16.07 -2.30 -11.84
N GLU A 188 14.82 -2.06 -11.39
CA GLU A 188 13.67 -1.83 -12.28
C GLU A 188 13.84 -0.53 -13.07
N PHE A 189 14.23 0.56 -12.40
CA PHE A 189 14.46 1.88 -13.03
C PHE A 189 15.56 1.86 -14.09
N LEU A 190 16.64 1.14 -13.85
CA LEU A 190 17.77 1.01 -14.78
C LEU A 190 17.51 0.01 -15.90
N GLY A 191 16.36 -0.68 -15.92
CA GLY A 191 16.05 -1.71 -16.89
C GLY A 191 16.80 -3.04 -16.69
N ASN A 192 17.43 -3.24 -15.53
CA ASN A 192 18.14 -4.47 -15.18
C ASN A 192 17.20 -5.56 -14.63
N ASP A 193 16.07 -5.15 -14.00
CA ASP A 193 15.01 -6.04 -13.55
C ASP A 193 13.73 -5.76 -14.36
N VAL A 194 13.48 -6.60 -15.36
CA VAL A 194 12.40 -6.41 -16.33
C VAL A 194 11.17 -7.22 -15.89
N ARG A 195 10.14 -6.52 -15.41
CA ARG A 195 8.89 -7.11 -14.90
C ARG A 195 7.65 -6.77 -15.73
N ALA A 196 7.85 -6.27 -16.95
CA ALA A 196 6.83 -6.00 -17.96
C ALA A 196 7.37 -6.44 -19.34
N ILE A 197 6.70 -6.13 -20.43
CA ILE A 197 7.19 -6.46 -21.78
C ILE A 197 8.50 -5.76 -22.13
N ARG A 198 8.80 -4.64 -21.47
CA ARG A 198 10.07 -3.91 -21.52
C ARG A 198 10.42 -3.32 -20.16
N GLY A 199 11.71 -3.12 -19.92
CA GLY A 199 12.30 -2.44 -18.77
C GLY A 199 12.71 -1.03 -19.10
N GLY A 200 13.20 -0.29 -18.10
CA GLY A 200 13.60 1.10 -18.19
C GLY A 200 12.73 1.99 -17.31
N ASN A 201 12.66 3.29 -17.64
CA ASN A 201 11.90 4.27 -16.87
C ASN A 201 11.22 5.31 -17.78
N ILE A 202 10.22 5.98 -17.23
CA ILE A 202 9.58 7.13 -17.89
C ILE A 202 10.58 8.29 -17.96
N PRO A 203 10.81 8.90 -19.14
CA PRO A 203 11.74 10.02 -19.31
C PRO A 203 11.50 11.16 -18.31
N GLY A 204 12.59 11.69 -17.77
CA GLY A 204 12.54 12.77 -16.77
C GLY A 204 12.11 12.36 -15.36
N SER A 205 11.85 11.07 -15.11
CA SER A 205 11.52 10.60 -13.77
C SER A 205 12.76 10.51 -12.87
N VAL A 206 12.55 10.76 -11.58
CA VAL A 206 13.56 10.58 -10.52
C VAL A 206 13.26 9.28 -9.77
N ASN A 207 14.27 8.44 -9.64
CA ASN A 207 14.11 7.18 -8.88
C ASN A 207 14.27 7.43 -7.38
N ILE A 208 13.20 7.22 -6.64
CA ILE A 208 13.16 7.20 -5.18
C ILE A 208 12.37 5.95 -4.78
N PRO A 209 13.05 4.80 -4.62
CA PRO A 209 12.39 3.56 -4.20
C PRO A 209 11.54 3.76 -2.95
N TYR A 210 10.35 3.15 -2.90
CA TYR A 210 9.42 3.36 -1.79
C TYR A 210 9.99 2.93 -0.44
N GLU A 211 10.90 1.97 -0.42
CA GLU A 211 11.61 1.53 0.78
C GLU A 211 12.49 2.63 1.39
N GLN A 212 12.85 3.67 0.62
CA GLN A 212 13.56 4.83 1.15
C GLN A 212 12.74 5.63 2.16
N ASN A 213 11.43 5.42 2.20
CA ASN A 213 10.56 5.97 3.25
C ASN A 213 10.76 5.27 4.62
N TRP A 214 11.49 4.18 4.69
CA TRP A 214 11.67 3.38 5.90
C TRP A 214 12.92 3.80 6.69
N LYS A 215 12.96 3.41 7.95
CA LYS A 215 14.15 3.59 8.82
C LYS A 215 15.39 2.88 8.24
N ASP A 216 15.19 1.72 7.65
CA ASP A 216 16.21 0.94 6.96
C ASP A 216 15.62 0.39 5.64
N PRO A 217 15.96 1.01 4.49
CA PRO A 217 15.46 0.61 3.18
C PRO A 217 15.80 -0.83 2.79
N GLU A 218 16.84 -1.42 3.40
CA GLU A 218 17.29 -2.77 3.09
C GLU A 218 16.62 -3.85 3.94
N THR A 219 15.65 -3.49 4.79
CA THR A 219 15.01 -4.42 5.74
C THR A 219 14.54 -5.71 5.08
N ASN A 220 13.82 -5.62 3.96
CA ASN A 220 13.32 -6.81 3.25
C ASN A 220 14.45 -7.71 2.73
N ALA A 221 15.51 -7.11 2.20
CA ALA A 221 16.68 -7.83 1.75
C ALA A 221 17.44 -8.49 2.92
N LYS A 222 17.55 -7.80 4.04
CA LYS A 222 18.17 -8.32 5.27
C LYS A 222 17.35 -9.45 5.88
N LEU A 223 16.01 -9.33 5.92
CA LEU A 223 15.11 -10.40 6.37
C LEU A 223 15.25 -11.66 5.51
N SER A 224 15.22 -11.52 4.19
CA SER A 224 15.35 -12.65 3.27
C SER A 224 16.69 -13.39 3.41
N ARG A 225 17.75 -12.68 3.80
CA ARG A 225 19.10 -13.21 4.08
C ARG A 225 19.27 -13.62 5.55
N ARG A 226 18.24 -13.52 6.39
CA ARG A 226 18.29 -13.80 7.84
C ARG A 226 19.34 -12.95 8.59
N GLN A 227 19.60 -11.74 8.15
CA GLN A 227 20.55 -10.79 8.75
C GLN A 227 19.93 -9.95 9.87
N VAL A 228 18.63 -9.87 9.92
CA VAL A 228 17.85 -9.23 11.00
C VAL A 228 16.74 -10.17 11.48
N PRO A 229 16.35 -10.09 12.76
CA PRO A 229 15.36 -11.00 13.35
C PRO A 229 13.90 -10.60 13.04
N ASP A 230 13.66 -9.32 12.73
CA ASP A 230 12.31 -8.77 12.56
C ASP A 230 12.27 -7.64 11.51
N ASN A 231 11.07 -7.12 11.26
CA ASN A 231 10.80 -6.07 10.26
C ASN A 231 10.82 -4.63 10.84
N LYS A 232 11.41 -4.39 12.02
CA LYS A 232 11.41 -3.05 12.66
C LYS A 232 12.04 -1.97 11.80
N GLY A 233 13.03 -2.33 10.98
CA GLY A 233 13.65 -1.41 10.04
C GLY A 233 12.68 -0.89 8.96
N ALA A 234 11.61 -1.65 8.63
CA ALA A 234 10.57 -1.21 7.72
C ALA A 234 9.59 -0.19 8.32
N GLY A 235 9.75 0.20 9.60
CA GLY A 235 9.02 1.33 10.17
C GLY A 235 9.33 2.64 9.44
N LEU A 236 8.37 3.56 9.40
CA LEU A 236 8.51 4.84 8.69
C LEU A 236 9.68 5.66 9.24
N ALA A 237 10.49 6.23 8.37
CA ALA A 237 11.58 7.12 8.74
C ALA A 237 11.06 8.39 9.42
N GLY A 238 11.91 9.02 10.22
CA GLY A 238 11.55 10.26 10.91
C GLY A 238 11.31 11.42 9.92
N SER A 239 10.49 12.39 10.34
CA SER A 239 10.09 13.54 9.51
C SER A 239 11.27 14.26 8.85
N ASP A 240 12.39 14.45 9.56
CA ASP A 240 13.53 15.18 9.00
C ASP A 240 14.29 14.35 7.95
N ALA A 241 14.36 13.04 8.11
CA ALA A 241 14.91 12.14 7.10
C ALA A 241 14.05 12.14 5.83
N LEU A 242 12.72 12.09 5.98
CA LEU A 242 11.79 12.18 4.86
C LEU A 242 11.87 13.54 4.15
N LYS A 243 11.93 14.65 4.89
CA LYS A 243 12.13 15.98 4.29
C LYS A 243 13.44 16.06 3.51
N SER A 244 14.51 15.47 4.03
CA SER A 244 15.81 15.42 3.34
C SER A 244 15.75 14.57 2.08
N LEU A 245 15.05 13.43 2.11
CA LEU A 245 14.86 12.54 0.96
C LEU A 245 14.21 13.26 -0.21
N TYR A 246 13.18 14.06 0.06
CA TYR A 246 12.39 14.77 -0.96
C TYR A 246 12.79 16.24 -1.14
N ALA A 247 13.90 16.71 -0.55
CA ALA A 247 14.30 18.13 -0.53
C ALA A 247 14.53 18.76 -1.90
N LYS A 248 14.77 17.95 -2.95
CA LYS A 248 14.95 18.42 -4.33
C LYS A 248 13.65 18.65 -5.09
N LEU A 249 12.52 18.28 -4.50
CA LEU A 249 11.19 18.42 -5.10
C LEU A 249 10.48 19.65 -4.53
N ASP A 250 9.67 20.28 -5.36
CA ASP A 250 8.85 21.43 -4.99
C ASP A 250 7.45 20.93 -4.55
N PRO A 251 7.03 21.12 -3.29
CA PRO A 251 5.73 20.67 -2.80
C PRO A 251 4.52 21.36 -3.45
N ASN A 252 4.74 22.49 -4.14
CA ASN A 252 3.68 23.23 -4.83
C ASN A 252 3.51 22.81 -6.29
N LYS A 253 4.47 22.07 -6.86
CA LYS A 253 4.36 21.50 -8.20
C LYS A 253 3.53 20.24 -8.24
N GLU A 254 2.86 20.00 -9.36
CA GLU A 254 2.23 18.72 -9.63
C GLU A 254 3.29 17.61 -9.60
N THR A 255 3.04 16.58 -8.82
CA THR A 255 3.94 15.44 -8.66
C THR A 255 3.17 14.16 -8.97
N VAL A 256 3.65 13.40 -9.94
CA VAL A 256 3.09 12.10 -10.28
C VAL A 256 4.02 11.01 -9.79
N VAL A 257 3.48 10.07 -9.02
CA VAL A 257 4.22 8.91 -8.52
C VAL A 257 3.76 7.67 -9.25
N TYR A 258 4.71 6.87 -9.73
CA TYR A 258 4.43 5.57 -10.31
C TYR A 258 5.34 4.48 -9.73
N CYS A 259 4.93 3.22 -9.91
CA CYS A 259 5.78 2.07 -9.58
C CYS A 259 5.61 0.97 -10.65
N GLN A 260 5.40 -0.28 -10.27
CA GLN A 260 5.07 -1.35 -11.21
C GLN A 260 3.58 -1.32 -11.58
N SER A 261 2.68 -1.17 -10.57
CA SER A 261 1.23 -1.27 -10.68
C SER A 261 0.48 -0.46 -9.60
N GLY A 262 0.96 0.74 -9.23
CA GLY A 262 0.30 1.71 -8.36
C GLY A 262 0.47 1.50 -6.85
N VAL A 263 0.65 0.27 -6.38
CA VAL A 263 0.64 -0.06 -4.94
C VAL A 263 1.77 0.63 -4.14
N ARG A 264 3.03 0.50 -4.59
CA ARG A 264 4.19 1.18 -3.96
C ARG A 264 4.11 2.71 -4.13
N ALA A 265 3.57 3.16 -5.25
CA ALA A 265 3.35 4.57 -5.53
C ALA A 265 2.37 5.22 -4.54
N ALA A 266 1.34 4.48 -4.10
CA ALA A 266 0.38 4.96 -3.11
C ALA A 266 1.05 5.24 -1.73
N GLU A 267 2.08 4.47 -1.33
CA GLU A 267 2.85 4.76 -0.13
C GLU A 267 3.63 6.07 -0.27
N THR A 268 4.41 6.21 -1.34
CA THR A 268 5.17 7.43 -1.59
C THR A 268 4.25 8.65 -1.69
N ALA A 269 3.10 8.53 -2.36
CA ALA A 269 2.12 9.62 -2.44
C ALA A 269 1.59 10.04 -1.06
N ALA A 270 1.24 9.09 -0.20
CA ALA A 270 0.80 9.39 1.16
C ALA A 270 1.89 10.03 2.02
N VAL A 271 3.15 9.62 1.87
CA VAL A 271 4.29 10.25 2.55
C VAL A 271 4.45 11.69 2.08
N LEU A 272 4.42 11.96 0.77
CA LEU A 272 4.49 13.30 0.21
C LEU A 272 3.37 14.21 0.73
N GLU A 273 2.15 13.71 0.85
CA GLU A 273 1.03 14.45 1.45
C GLU A 273 1.37 14.88 2.88
N THR A 274 2.00 14.02 3.71
CA THR A 274 2.41 14.38 5.09
C THR A 274 3.52 15.44 5.12
N LEU A 275 4.28 15.57 4.05
CA LEU A 275 5.34 16.57 3.88
C LEU A 275 4.83 17.89 3.26
N GLY A 276 3.51 18.00 3.02
CA GLY A 276 2.88 19.20 2.51
C GLY A 276 2.79 19.33 0.99
N PHE A 277 3.09 18.26 0.25
CA PHE A 277 2.81 18.21 -1.18
C PHE A 277 1.30 18.17 -1.42
N ASN A 278 0.76 19.15 -2.13
CA ASN A 278 -0.68 19.36 -2.25
C ASN A 278 -1.26 19.00 -3.63
N LYS A 279 -0.42 18.58 -4.57
CA LYS A 279 -0.78 18.21 -5.94
C LYS A 279 -0.16 16.89 -6.34
N VAL A 280 -0.39 15.84 -5.50
CA VAL A 280 0.14 14.50 -5.74
C VAL A 280 -0.91 13.66 -6.47
N LYS A 281 -0.48 12.99 -7.52
CA LYS A 281 -1.26 12.00 -8.26
C LYS A 281 -0.54 10.64 -8.25
N VAL A 282 -1.30 9.58 -8.20
CA VAL A 282 -0.79 8.23 -8.44
C VAL A 282 -1.05 7.86 -9.89
N TYR A 283 -0.03 7.40 -10.59
CA TYR A 283 -0.25 6.72 -11.86
C TYR A 283 -0.52 5.24 -11.54
N ASP A 284 -1.80 4.84 -11.47
CA ASP A 284 -2.20 3.52 -10.97
C ASP A 284 -1.74 2.40 -11.90
N SER A 285 -2.00 2.48 -13.21
CA SER A 285 -1.49 1.49 -14.19
C SER A 285 0.05 1.42 -14.24
N SER A 286 0.73 2.45 -13.79
CA SER A 286 2.17 2.52 -13.55
C SER A 286 3.02 1.99 -14.72
N TRP A 287 4.16 1.35 -14.41
CA TRP A 287 5.05 0.83 -15.44
C TRP A 287 4.39 -0.26 -16.29
N LEU A 288 3.50 -1.07 -15.70
CA LEU A 288 2.80 -2.11 -16.44
C LEU A 288 1.99 -1.53 -17.60
N GLY A 289 1.18 -0.50 -17.35
CA GLY A 289 0.41 0.20 -18.38
C GLY A 289 1.28 1.01 -19.33
N TYR A 290 2.31 1.71 -18.81
CA TYR A 290 3.22 2.51 -19.64
C TYR A 290 4.07 1.65 -20.59
N ALA A 291 4.64 0.55 -20.08
CA ALA A 291 5.46 -0.36 -20.87
C ALA A 291 4.68 -1.04 -22.00
N ALA A 292 3.37 -1.22 -21.84
CA ALA A 292 2.50 -1.77 -22.88
C ALA A 292 2.29 -0.82 -24.07
N ARG A 293 2.53 0.49 -23.88
CA ARG A 293 2.45 1.51 -24.93
C ARG A 293 3.79 1.60 -25.67
N LEU A 294 3.98 0.77 -26.70
CA LEU A 294 5.23 0.69 -27.46
C LEU A 294 5.59 1.99 -28.18
N ASP A 295 4.64 2.89 -28.38
CA ASP A 295 4.83 4.24 -28.95
C ASP A 295 5.28 5.28 -27.90
N ALA A 296 5.29 4.93 -26.62
CA ALA A 296 5.73 5.82 -25.55
C ALA A 296 7.27 5.82 -25.42
N PRO A 297 7.89 7.00 -25.21
CA PRO A 297 9.35 7.07 -25.02
C PRO A 297 9.77 6.43 -23.71
N VAL A 298 10.91 5.74 -23.72
CA VAL A 298 11.49 5.07 -22.54
C VAL A 298 12.98 5.41 -22.47
N GLU A 299 13.47 5.73 -21.30
CA GLU A 299 14.89 5.76 -21.00
C GLU A 299 15.38 4.41 -20.50
N ARG A 300 16.64 4.05 -20.81
CA ARG A 300 17.27 2.77 -20.40
C ARG A 300 16.45 1.55 -20.83
N GLU A 301 15.87 1.63 -22.02
CA GLU A 301 14.99 0.60 -22.54
C GLU A 301 15.70 -0.74 -22.66
N THR A 302 15.07 -1.76 -22.13
CA THR A 302 15.47 -3.17 -22.28
C THR A 302 14.23 -3.99 -22.58
N PHE A 303 14.39 -5.18 -23.14
CA PHE A 303 13.26 -6.03 -23.49
C PHE A 303 13.24 -7.30 -22.66
N PHE A 304 12.04 -7.75 -22.34
CA PHE A 304 11.85 -8.99 -21.60
C PHE A 304 12.30 -10.20 -22.44
N ASN A 305 13.26 -10.96 -21.93
CA ASN A 305 13.76 -12.13 -22.61
C ASN A 305 12.93 -13.38 -22.26
N VAL A 306 11.89 -13.65 -23.04
CA VAL A 306 11.00 -14.80 -22.88
C VAL A 306 11.77 -16.14 -22.92
N GLY A 307 12.79 -16.28 -23.79
CA GLY A 307 13.60 -17.48 -23.89
C GLY A 307 14.37 -17.76 -22.60
N ALA A 308 14.99 -16.74 -22.03
CA ALA A 308 15.70 -16.85 -20.74
C ALA A 308 14.75 -17.21 -19.60
N MET A 309 13.54 -16.63 -19.58
CA MET A 309 12.51 -16.96 -18.59
C MET A 309 12.08 -18.43 -18.70
N ASN A 310 11.75 -18.89 -19.90
CA ASN A 310 11.34 -20.27 -20.12
C ASN A 310 12.45 -21.25 -19.71
N GLY A 311 13.73 -20.93 -19.99
CA GLY A 311 14.86 -21.69 -19.52
C GLY A 311 14.95 -21.79 -17.99
N ARG A 312 14.71 -20.67 -17.29
CA ARG A 312 14.65 -20.65 -15.81
C ARG A 312 13.50 -21.48 -15.28
N LEU A 313 12.29 -21.33 -15.83
CA LEU A 313 11.12 -22.12 -15.44
C LEU A 313 11.36 -23.62 -15.61
N ALA A 314 11.90 -24.06 -16.75
CA ALA A 314 12.25 -25.45 -16.98
C ALA A 314 13.33 -25.97 -15.99
N SER A 315 14.29 -25.11 -15.61
CA SER A 315 15.29 -25.46 -14.59
C SER A 315 14.68 -25.61 -13.20
N MET A 316 13.76 -24.68 -12.82
CA MET A 316 13.04 -24.76 -11.55
C MET A 316 12.14 -26.00 -11.50
N GLN A 317 11.44 -26.31 -12.58
CA GLN A 317 10.60 -27.51 -12.67
C GLN A 317 11.41 -28.80 -12.42
N ARG A 318 12.56 -28.97 -13.11
CA ARG A 318 13.43 -30.08 -12.85
C ARG A 318 13.89 -30.16 -11.38
N LYS A 319 14.19 -29.00 -10.77
CA LYS A 319 14.59 -28.96 -9.36
C LYS A 319 13.48 -29.38 -8.41
N ILE A 320 12.24 -29.02 -8.73
CA ILE A 320 11.06 -29.46 -7.98
C ILE A 320 10.91 -30.96 -8.07
N GLU A 321 11.00 -31.54 -9.26
CA GLU A 321 10.92 -32.98 -9.50
C GLU A 321 12.04 -33.76 -8.76
N GLU A 322 13.28 -33.24 -8.75
CA GLU A 322 14.37 -33.80 -7.94
C GLU A 322 14.05 -33.81 -6.45
N LEU A 323 13.54 -32.68 -5.91
CA LEU A 323 13.19 -32.54 -4.49
C LEU A 323 12.03 -33.47 -4.11
N GLU A 324 11.01 -33.59 -4.96
CA GLU A 324 9.87 -34.48 -4.74
C GLU A 324 10.35 -35.94 -4.72
N ALA A 325 11.26 -36.36 -5.63
CA ALA A 325 11.86 -37.68 -5.63
C ALA A 325 12.64 -37.94 -4.33
N MET A 326 13.45 -36.97 -3.88
CA MET A 326 14.20 -37.10 -2.60
C MET A 326 13.24 -37.20 -1.38
N ILE A 327 12.15 -36.47 -1.36
CA ILE A 327 11.14 -36.53 -0.30
C ILE A 327 10.49 -37.93 -0.28
N ASN A 328 10.11 -38.44 -1.45
CA ASN A 328 9.51 -39.77 -1.57
C ASN A 328 10.47 -40.88 -1.12
N ASP A 329 11.76 -40.79 -1.45
CA ASP A 329 12.78 -41.73 -0.98
C ASP A 329 12.95 -41.68 0.54
N LEU A 330 12.96 -40.47 1.12
CA LEU A 330 13.02 -40.29 2.58
C LEU A 330 11.80 -40.88 3.28
N HIS A 331 10.60 -40.66 2.75
CA HIS A 331 9.38 -41.27 3.26
C HIS A 331 9.40 -42.79 3.18
N SER A 332 9.81 -43.33 2.04
CA SER A 332 9.91 -44.80 1.83
C SER A 332 10.93 -45.44 2.77
N SER A 333 12.09 -44.82 2.94
CA SER A 333 13.13 -45.31 3.86
C SER A 333 12.73 -45.20 5.33
N HIS A 334 11.95 -44.16 5.70
CA HIS A 334 11.42 -43.99 7.05
C HIS A 334 10.35 -45.06 7.36
N THR A 335 9.44 -45.30 6.42
CA THR A 335 8.37 -46.30 6.54
C THR A 335 8.97 -47.72 6.64
N ALA A 336 10.02 -48.01 5.85
CA ALA A 336 10.74 -49.30 5.91
C ALA A 336 11.41 -49.51 7.30
N LYS A 337 12.02 -48.45 7.88
CA LYS A 337 12.61 -48.52 9.23
C LYS A 337 11.57 -48.75 10.34
N LEU A 338 10.36 -48.20 10.21
CA LEU A 338 9.27 -48.40 11.16
C LEU A 338 8.64 -49.77 11.02
N ALA A 339 8.71 -50.42 9.87
CA ALA A 339 8.21 -51.78 9.62
C ALA A 339 9.17 -52.88 10.06
N CYS A 340 10.39 -52.53 10.48
CA CYS A 340 11.38 -53.54 10.94
C CYS A 340 11.04 -54.01 12.36
N PRO A 341 10.80 -55.32 12.62
CA PRO A 341 10.50 -55.82 13.95
C PRO A 341 11.67 -55.61 14.91
N ALA A 342 11.36 -55.20 16.13
CA ALA A 342 12.35 -54.95 17.17
C ALA A 342 13.23 -56.21 17.37
N GLY A 343 14.56 -56.07 17.08
CA GLY A 343 15.54 -57.15 17.28
C GLY A 343 16.08 -57.83 16.00
N LYS A 344 15.70 -57.37 14.81
CA LYS A 344 16.37 -57.78 13.55
C LYS A 344 17.11 -56.57 12.92
N VAL A 345 18.33 -56.81 12.46
CA VAL A 345 19.11 -55.86 11.62
C VAL A 345 18.50 -55.90 10.23
N CYS A 346 17.92 -54.80 9.80
CA CYS A 346 17.41 -54.64 8.41
C CYS A 346 18.42 -53.91 7.55
#